data_ea57b36013b0827cc4c67dfa8bf12509
#
_entry.id   ea57b36013b0827cc4c67dfa8bf12509
#
_cell.length_a   1.000
_cell.length_b   1.000
_cell.length_c   1.000
_cell.angle_alpha   90.00
_cell.angle_beta   90.00
_cell.angle_gamma   90.00
#
_symmetry.space_group_name_H-M   'P 1'
#
loop_
_entity.id
_entity.type
_entity.pdbx_description
1 polymer ?
#
loop_
_entity_poly.entity_id
_entity_poly.type
_entity_poly.pdbx_seq_one_letter_code
_entity_poly.pdbx_strand_id
1 'polypeptide(L)'
;DVNYCDENGDLVADLPKDQKKWKNPSTLVWAYTPVEDPAVYEKIFSPFTQHLAACTGKKVVFFQVQNNAAEIEAMRSGRLHVAGFSTGPTAFAVNVAGAIPFAVKGYEKDFQGYNLIMVVKASSNLTKLTDLKGKKVAHTSPSSNSGNMAPRALFPKEGITPEKDYTVVYSGKHDSSILGVQKGDYDAAPVASDVYERMARRGQIKESDFRVIYRSKKFPTSSFAYAHDLEPKLADKVLSCFYDYRFTPEMQKAFDGADRFFPINYKTTWAPVREVAAAGGESFGKAAYVKETEREAAAVAAKKK
;
A
#
# COMPACT_ATOMS: atom_id res chain seq x y z
N ASP A 1 4.61 -16.21 10.84
CA ASP A 1 4.77 -15.41 12.05
C ASP A 1 4.33 -16.19 13.28
N VAL A 2 4.92 -15.86 14.43
CA VAL A 2 4.60 -16.47 15.74
C VAL A 2 3.14 -16.27 16.19
N ASN A 3 2.39 -15.40 15.55
CA ASN A 3 1.00 -15.11 15.90
C ASN A 3 -0.02 -16.01 15.17
N TYR A 4 0.38 -16.66 14.07
CA TYR A 4 -0.51 -17.42 13.19
C TYR A 4 0.17 -18.73 12.77
N CYS A 5 -0.62 -19.80 12.64
CA CYS A 5 -0.15 -21.05 12.03
C CYS A 5 -0.03 -20.87 10.52
N ASP A 6 0.97 -21.52 9.94
CA ASP A 6 1.22 -21.64 8.49
C ASP A 6 1.78 -23.04 8.26
N GLU A 7 0.89 -24.06 8.33
CA GLU A 7 1.29 -25.48 8.24
C GLU A 7 1.66 -25.88 6.80
N ASN A 8 1.10 -25.19 5.81
CA ASN A 8 1.33 -25.50 4.39
C ASN A 8 2.50 -24.70 3.79
N GLY A 9 3.07 -23.74 4.52
CA GLY A 9 4.23 -22.96 4.10
C GLY A 9 3.95 -21.96 2.98
N ASP A 10 2.71 -21.48 2.84
CA ASP A 10 2.33 -20.49 1.82
C ASP A 10 2.55 -19.03 2.26
N LEU A 11 3.04 -18.84 3.48
CA LEU A 11 3.37 -17.55 4.11
C LEU A 11 2.15 -16.69 4.49
N VAL A 12 0.96 -17.28 4.53
CA VAL A 12 -0.24 -16.64 5.07
C VAL A 12 -0.82 -17.46 6.24
N ALA A 13 -1.69 -16.84 7.01
CA ALA A 13 -2.30 -17.48 8.17
C ALA A 13 -3.26 -18.59 7.75
N ASP A 14 -3.14 -19.78 8.37
CA ASP A 14 -4.13 -20.85 8.24
C ASP A 14 -5.49 -20.44 8.83
N LEU A 15 -6.55 -21.00 8.27
CA LEU A 15 -7.88 -20.93 8.88
C LEU A 15 -7.87 -21.51 10.30
N PRO A 16 -8.46 -20.85 11.32
CA PRO A 16 -8.57 -21.40 12.65
C PRO A 16 -9.24 -22.77 12.66
N LYS A 17 -8.62 -23.78 13.29
CA LYS A 17 -9.15 -25.15 13.41
C LYS A 17 -10.46 -25.18 14.20
N ASP A 18 -10.61 -24.30 15.18
CA ASP A 18 -11.84 -24.12 15.96
C ASP A 18 -12.84 -23.26 15.17
N GLN A 19 -13.90 -23.89 14.68
CA GLN A 19 -14.96 -23.23 13.91
C GLN A 19 -15.68 -22.09 14.69
N LYS A 20 -15.64 -22.10 16.03
CA LYS A 20 -16.19 -21.03 16.86
C LYS A 20 -15.47 -19.71 16.68
N LYS A 21 -14.25 -19.75 16.14
CA LYS A 21 -13.44 -18.57 15.82
C LYS A 21 -13.75 -18.01 14.42
N TRP A 22 -14.50 -18.73 13.60
CA TRP A 22 -14.85 -18.27 12.28
C TRP A 22 -15.84 -17.11 12.33
N LYS A 23 -15.60 -16.09 11.57
CA LYS A 23 -16.40 -14.89 11.50
C LYS A 23 -17.34 -14.88 10.31
N ASN A 24 -18.63 -14.73 10.57
CA ASN A 24 -19.67 -14.53 9.57
C ASN A 24 -20.47 -13.28 9.91
N PRO A 25 -19.90 -12.08 9.75
CA PRO A 25 -20.55 -10.83 10.14
C PRO A 25 -21.79 -10.56 9.28
N SER A 26 -22.81 -9.95 9.87
CA SER A 26 -23.98 -9.45 9.15
C SER A 26 -23.65 -8.22 8.29
N THR A 27 -22.64 -7.45 8.70
CA THR A 27 -22.11 -6.32 7.97
C THR A 27 -20.64 -6.57 7.64
N LEU A 28 -20.31 -6.67 6.35
CA LEU A 28 -18.95 -6.69 5.87
C LEU A 28 -18.39 -5.26 5.87
N VAL A 29 -17.29 -5.07 6.60
CA VAL A 29 -16.55 -3.82 6.59
C VAL A 29 -15.31 -4.02 5.73
N TRP A 30 -15.13 -3.14 4.73
CA TRP A 30 -13.94 -3.16 3.91
C TRP A 30 -13.32 -1.78 3.77
N ALA A 31 -12.04 -1.71 3.49
CA ALA A 31 -11.27 -0.48 3.37
C ALA A 31 -10.29 -0.56 2.19
N TYR A 32 -9.74 0.59 1.82
CA TYR A 32 -8.64 0.67 0.88
C TYR A 32 -7.57 1.62 1.41
N THR A 33 -6.33 1.21 1.25
CA THR A 33 -5.13 1.89 1.76
C THR A 33 -5.10 3.39 1.45
N PRO A 34 -4.71 4.24 2.40
CA PRO A 34 -4.68 5.69 2.24
C PRO A 34 -3.40 6.18 1.56
N VAL A 35 -3.09 5.69 0.34
CA VAL A 35 -1.92 6.17 -0.44
C VAL A 35 -2.11 7.59 -0.98
N GLU A 36 -3.37 8.03 -1.09
CA GLU A 36 -3.84 9.38 -1.36
C GLU A 36 -4.94 9.75 -0.35
N ASP A 37 -5.66 10.86 -0.55
CA ASP A 37 -6.82 11.21 0.27
C ASP A 37 -7.86 10.07 0.25
N PRO A 38 -8.27 9.52 1.41
CA PRO A 38 -9.24 8.42 1.49
C PRO A 38 -10.58 8.69 0.82
N ALA A 39 -11.05 9.93 0.79
CA ALA A 39 -12.32 10.32 0.16
C ALA A 39 -12.31 10.06 -1.36
N VAL A 40 -11.14 10.12 -2.00
CA VAL A 40 -10.98 9.80 -3.43
C VAL A 40 -11.35 8.34 -3.69
N TYR A 41 -10.87 7.43 -2.83
CA TYR A 41 -11.10 5.99 -3.00
C TYR A 41 -12.52 5.58 -2.67
N GLU A 42 -13.15 6.16 -1.67
CA GLU A 42 -14.56 5.88 -1.36
C GLU A 42 -15.45 6.13 -2.58
N LYS A 43 -15.25 7.27 -3.25
CA LYS A 43 -15.99 7.61 -4.46
C LYS A 43 -15.71 6.63 -5.61
N ILE A 44 -14.42 6.33 -5.85
CA ILE A 44 -13.99 5.43 -6.94
C ILE A 44 -14.54 4.02 -6.75
N PHE A 45 -14.52 3.50 -5.51
CA PHE A 45 -14.97 2.15 -5.19
C PHE A 45 -16.47 2.05 -4.86
N SER A 46 -17.24 3.14 -4.88
CA SER A 46 -18.68 3.10 -4.56
C SER A 46 -19.45 2.08 -5.41
N PRO A 47 -19.28 1.98 -6.74
CA PRO A 47 -19.93 0.96 -7.55
C PRO A 47 -19.53 -0.47 -7.15
N PHE A 48 -18.26 -0.68 -6.82
CA PHE A 48 -17.78 -1.97 -6.34
C PHE A 48 -18.34 -2.32 -4.96
N THR A 49 -18.46 -1.36 -4.05
CA THR A 49 -19.09 -1.57 -2.72
C THR A 49 -20.53 -2.04 -2.87
N GLN A 50 -21.29 -1.46 -3.80
CA GLN A 50 -22.65 -1.88 -4.11
C GLN A 50 -22.69 -3.29 -4.72
N HIS A 51 -21.77 -3.59 -5.66
CA HIS A 51 -21.63 -4.93 -6.23
C HIS A 51 -21.33 -5.98 -5.16
N LEU A 52 -20.39 -5.68 -4.26
CA LEU A 52 -20.00 -6.59 -3.18
C LEU A 52 -21.19 -6.88 -2.24
N ALA A 53 -22.01 -5.87 -1.94
CA ALA A 53 -23.23 -6.05 -1.16
C ALA A 53 -24.25 -6.93 -1.87
N ALA A 54 -24.54 -6.66 -3.13
CA ALA A 54 -25.48 -7.47 -3.92
C ALA A 54 -24.98 -8.91 -4.10
N CYS A 55 -23.68 -9.08 -4.42
CA CYS A 55 -23.07 -10.38 -4.67
C CYS A 55 -22.98 -11.24 -3.40
N THR A 56 -22.61 -10.68 -2.26
CA THR A 56 -22.49 -11.43 -0.99
C THR A 56 -23.81 -11.60 -0.25
N GLY A 57 -24.81 -10.79 -0.56
CA GLY A 57 -26.06 -10.70 0.22
C GLY A 57 -25.88 -10.10 1.61
N LYS A 58 -24.76 -9.42 1.86
CA LYS A 58 -24.44 -8.77 3.13
C LYS A 58 -24.63 -7.27 3.03
N LYS A 59 -24.89 -6.61 4.17
CA LYS A 59 -24.62 -5.18 4.25
C LYS A 59 -23.11 -4.95 4.10
N VAL A 60 -22.70 -4.03 3.24
CA VAL A 60 -21.28 -3.70 3.03
C VAL A 60 -21.05 -2.23 3.31
N VAL A 61 -20.02 -1.93 4.10
CA VAL A 61 -19.63 -0.58 4.48
C VAL A 61 -18.18 -0.37 4.10
N PHE A 62 -17.93 0.72 3.36
CA PHE A 62 -16.57 1.22 3.14
C PHE A 62 -16.12 2.02 4.36
N PHE A 63 -14.99 1.65 4.94
CA PHE A 63 -14.40 2.31 6.10
C PHE A 63 -13.20 3.15 5.67
N GLN A 64 -13.27 4.46 5.84
CA GLN A 64 -12.16 5.35 5.57
C GLN A 64 -11.09 5.20 6.65
N VAL A 65 -9.89 4.80 6.26
CA VAL A 65 -8.73 4.71 7.13
C VAL A 65 -7.79 5.90 6.89
N GLN A 66 -7.16 6.41 7.94
CA GLN A 66 -6.32 7.59 7.86
C GLN A 66 -4.84 7.27 7.63
N ASN A 67 -4.41 6.09 8.04
CA ASN A 67 -3.04 5.61 7.89
C ASN A 67 -2.98 4.08 7.83
N ASN A 68 -1.85 3.54 7.40
CA ASN A 68 -1.64 2.11 7.23
C ASN A 68 -1.70 1.34 8.55
N ALA A 69 -1.18 1.90 9.65
CA ALA A 69 -1.19 1.25 10.96
C ALA A 69 -2.61 1.07 11.48
N ALA A 70 -3.47 2.10 11.32
CA ALA A 70 -4.88 2.02 11.68
C ALA A 70 -5.64 0.96 10.88
N GLU A 71 -5.31 0.80 9.59
CA GLU A 71 -5.92 -0.22 8.72
C GLU A 71 -5.55 -1.64 9.17
N ILE A 72 -4.27 -1.89 9.40
CA ILE A 72 -3.75 -3.19 9.89
C ILE A 72 -4.37 -3.52 11.25
N GLU A 73 -4.41 -2.56 12.18
CA GLU A 73 -4.99 -2.75 13.50
C GLU A 73 -6.50 -3.00 13.45
N ALA A 74 -7.23 -2.35 12.55
CA ALA A 74 -8.65 -2.60 12.36
C ALA A 74 -8.91 -4.05 11.91
N MET A 75 -8.09 -4.63 11.03
CA MET A 75 -8.19 -6.04 10.64
C MET A 75 -7.77 -6.96 11.80
N ARG A 76 -6.65 -6.68 12.46
CA ARG A 76 -6.16 -7.46 13.60
C ARG A 76 -7.18 -7.54 14.74
N SER A 77 -7.91 -6.46 15.01
CA SER A 77 -8.95 -6.41 16.04
C SER A 77 -10.32 -6.95 15.60
N GLY A 78 -10.43 -7.41 14.33
CA GLY A 78 -11.67 -7.97 13.78
C GLY A 78 -12.73 -6.94 13.41
N ARG A 79 -12.38 -5.65 13.33
CA ARG A 79 -13.28 -4.58 12.89
C ARG A 79 -13.30 -4.39 11.38
N LEU A 80 -12.31 -4.93 10.68
CA LEU A 80 -12.15 -4.88 9.24
C LEU A 80 -12.03 -6.29 8.70
N HIS A 81 -12.84 -6.66 7.71
CA HIS A 81 -12.97 -8.03 7.21
C HIS A 81 -12.26 -8.22 5.87
N VAL A 82 -12.28 -7.19 5.02
CA VAL A 82 -11.64 -7.17 3.71
C VAL A 82 -10.91 -5.83 3.56
N ALA A 83 -9.71 -5.84 3.02
CA ALA A 83 -8.95 -4.60 2.84
C ALA A 83 -8.07 -4.62 1.61
N GLY A 84 -7.89 -3.45 1.02
CA GLY A 84 -6.85 -3.20 0.04
C GLY A 84 -5.63 -2.58 0.71
N PHE A 85 -4.61 -3.35 1.04
CA PHE A 85 -3.38 -2.87 1.65
C PHE A 85 -2.36 -2.43 0.59
N SER A 86 -1.68 -1.31 0.80
CA SER A 86 -0.54 -0.93 -0.04
C SER A 86 0.61 -1.93 0.08
N THR A 87 1.57 -1.86 -0.82
CA THR A 87 2.58 -2.91 -1.06
C THR A 87 3.38 -3.31 0.20
N GLY A 88 3.94 -2.36 0.93
CA GLY A 88 4.65 -2.64 2.19
C GLY A 88 3.72 -3.09 3.31
N PRO A 89 2.66 -2.33 3.62
CA PRO A 89 1.64 -2.69 4.60
C PRO A 89 1.00 -4.06 4.39
N THR A 90 0.86 -4.56 3.15
CA THR A 90 0.41 -5.94 2.89
C THR A 90 1.21 -6.97 3.67
N ALA A 91 2.54 -6.89 3.63
CA ALA A 91 3.39 -7.88 4.31
C ALA A 91 3.27 -7.79 5.84
N PHE A 92 3.11 -6.60 6.41
CA PHE A 92 2.78 -6.44 7.83
C PHE A 92 1.39 -6.99 8.16
N ALA A 93 0.38 -6.69 7.35
CA ALA A 93 -0.98 -7.20 7.56
C ALA A 93 -1.04 -8.73 7.55
N VAL A 94 -0.30 -9.38 6.64
CA VAL A 94 -0.15 -10.85 6.62
C VAL A 94 0.40 -11.34 7.95
N ASN A 95 1.50 -10.77 8.43
CA ASN A 95 2.22 -11.30 9.58
C ASN A 95 1.59 -10.93 10.93
N VAL A 96 0.94 -9.77 11.06
CA VAL A 96 0.45 -9.29 12.36
C VAL A 96 -1.07 -9.20 12.47
N ALA A 97 -1.79 -9.25 11.36
CA ALA A 97 -3.25 -9.19 11.32
C ALA A 97 -3.91 -10.43 10.69
N GLY A 98 -3.13 -11.40 10.20
CA GLY A 98 -3.64 -12.59 9.55
C GLY A 98 -4.37 -12.29 8.24
N ALA A 99 -3.94 -11.26 7.51
CA ALA A 99 -4.48 -10.95 6.20
C ALA A 99 -4.09 -12.02 5.18
N ILE A 100 -5.03 -12.42 4.33
CA ILE A 100 -4.82 -13.36 3.22
C ILE A 100 -4.97 -12.60 1.92
N PRO A 101 -3.87 -12.13 1.29
CA PRO A 101 -3.90 -11.46 0.00
C PRO A 101 -4.34 -12.43 -1.11
N PHE A 102 -5.31 -12.02 -1.92
CA PHE A 102 -5.87 -12.87 -2.97
C PHE A 102 -5.92 -12.20 -4.34
N ALA A 103 -5.89 -10.88 -4.39
CA ALA A 103 -5.96 -10.14 -5.65
C ALA A 103 -5.12 -8.86 -5.62
N VAL A 104 -4.78 -8.36 -6.79
CA VAL A 104 -4.32 -7.00 -7.07
C VAL A 104 -5.14 -6.43 -8.23
N LYS A 105 -5.09 -5.11 -8.45
CA LYS A 105 -5.63 -4.54 -9.69
C LYS A 105 -4.83 -5.08 -10.87
N GLY A 106 -5.49 -5.35 -11.98
CA GLY A 106 -4.81 -5.92 -13.14
C GLY A 106 -5.59 -5.86 -14.43
N TYR A 107 -5.07 -6.58 -15.39
CA TYR A 107 -5.54 -6.72 -16.75
C TYR A 107 -5.87 -8.19 -17.04
N GLU A 108 -6.25 -8.50 -18.26
CA GLU A 108 -6.62 -9.87 -18.62
C GLU A 108 -5.51 -10.91 -18.34
N LYS A 109 -4.27 -10.54 -18.61
CA LYS A 109 -3.12 -11.49 -18.59
C LYS A 109 -2.06 -11.18 -17.55
N ASP A 110 -2.16 -10.03 -16.84
CA ASP A 110 -1.12 -9.62 -15.89
C ASP A 110 -1.69 -8.68 -14.83
N PHE A 111 -0.99 -8.57 -13.72
CA PHE A 111 -1.33 -7.63 -12.66
C PHE A 111 -0.68 -6.25 -12.86
N GLN A 112 -1.32 -5.23 -12.33
CA GLN A 112 -0.79 -3.88 -12.31
C GLN A 112 0.37 -3.78 -11.33
N GLY A 113 1.47 -3.21 -11.80
CA GLY A 113 2.62 -2.88 -10.97
C GLY A 113 2.99 -1.41 -11.08
N TYR A 114 3.94 -0.98 -10.26
CA TYR A 114 4.47 0.38 -10.22
C TYR A 114 5.96 0.38 -9.92
N ASN A 115 6.61 1.54 -10.07
CA ASN A 115 8.00 1.74 -9.71
C ASN A 115 8.12 2.73 -8.54
N LEU A 116 9.12 2.56 -7.71
CA LEU A 116 9.65 3.66 -6.94
C LEU A 116 10.28 4.65 -7.92
N ILE A 117 9.87 5.90 -7.86
CA ILE A 117 10.54 7.03 -8.52
C ILE A 117 10.98 8.06 -7.49
N MET A 118 12.15 8.68 -7.70
CA MET A 118 12.57 9.86 -6.94
C MET A 118 12.28 11.09 -7.77
N VAL A 119 11.41 11.95 -7.26
CA VAL A 119 11.04 13.20 -7.92
C VAL A 119 11.68 14.40 -7.24
N VAL A 120 12.11 15.35 -8.07
CA VAL A 120 12.64 16.67 -7.68
C VAL A 120 11.97 17.74 -8.53
N LYS A 121 12.08 19.03 -8.15
CA LYS A 121 11.66 20.12 -9.05
C LYS A 121 12.48 20.10 -10.33
N ALA A 122 11.85 20.29 -11.48
CA ALA A 122 12.55 20.40 -12.78
C ALA A 122 13.53 21.57 -12.80
N SER A 123 13.21 22.67 -12.09
CA SER A 123 14.05 23.86 -11.96
C SER A 123 15.23 23.71 -11.02
N SER A 124 15.32 22.60 -10.25
CA SER A 124 16.46 22.34 -9.38
C SER A 124 17.68 21.87 -10.16
N ASN A 125 18.85 21.95 -9.55
CA ASN A 125 20.08 21.40 -10.09
C ASN A 125 20.31 19.91 -9.71
N LEU A 126 19.31 19.26 -9.10
CA LEU A 126 19.37 17.86 -8.71
C LEU A 126 19.09 16.96 -9.93
N THR A 127 20.05 16.09 -10.27
CA THR A 127 19.99 15.26 -11.47
C THR A 127 20.18 13.77 -11.21
N LYS A 128 20.72 13.42 -10.03
CA LYS A 128 21.00 12.03 -9.61
C LYS A 128 20.82 11.90 -8.08
N LEU A 129 20.72 10.68 -7.59
CA LEU A 129 20.48 10.40 -6.16
C LEU A 129 21.55 11.01 -5.24
N THR A 130 22.83 10.97 -5.65
CA THR A 130 23.94 11.51 -4.83
C THR A 130 23.90 13.02 -4.66
N ASP A 131 23.15 13.76 -5.48
CA ASP A 131 22.92 15.20 -5.34
C ASP A 131 22.03 15.54 -4.12
N LEU A 132 21.37 14.51 -3.54
CA LEU A 132 20.50 14.66 -2.38
C LEU A 132 21.25 14.78 -1.05
N LYS A 133 22.59 14.70 -1.03
CA LYS A 133 23.38 14.88 0.19
C LYS A 133 23.08 16.23 0.84
N GLY A 134 22.77 16.19 2.16
CA GLY A 134 22.39 17.37 2.94
C GLY A 134 21.00 17.95 2.63
N LYS A 135 20.20 17.30 1.78
CA LYS A 135 18.88 17.75 1.40
C LYS A 135 17.78 17.22 2.32
N LYS A 136 16.61 17.84 2.24
CA LYS A 136 15.40 17.43 2.95
C LYS A 136 14.50 16.61 2.03
N VAL A 137 14.38 15.32 2.30
CA VAL A 137 13.66 14.36 1.46
C VAL A 137 12.39 13.88 2.16
N ALA A 138 11.24 14.04 1.49
CA ALA A 138 9.96 13.62 2.03
C ALA A 138 9.70 12.14 1.71
N HIS A 139 10.00 11.26 2.65
CA HIS A 139 9.44 9.92 2.65
C HIS A 139 7.94 9.98 2.95
N THR A 140 7.16 8.95 2.57
CA THR A 140 5.70 8.98 2.78
C THR A 140 5.33 8.57 4.19
N SER A 141 5.41 7.29 4.47
CA SER A 141 5.21 6.70 5.80
C SER A 141 6.25 5.62 6.04
N PRO A 142 6.55 5.27 7.28
CA PRO A 142 7.56 4.26 7.62
C PRO A 142 7.34 2.90 6.94
N SER A 143 6.10 2.43 6.85
CA SER A 143 5.72 1.15 6.23
C SER A 143 5.55 1.18 4.70
N SER A 144 5.63 2.37 4.08
CA SER A 144 5.49 2.48 2.63
C SER A 144 6.64 1.80 1.89
N ASN A 145 6.34 0.93 0.92
CA ASN A 145 7.36 0.30 0.11
C ASN A 145 8.17 1.32 -0.68
N SER A 146 7.58 2.00 -1.67
CA SER A 146 8.28 2.98 -2.50
C SER A 146 8.61 4.29 -1.79
N GLY A 147 7.82 4.65 -0.77
CA GLY A 147 8.03 5.90 -0.04
C GLY A 147 9.05 5.81 1.08
N ASN A 148 9.48 4.63 1.52
CA ASN A 148 10.44 4.49 2.61
C ASN A 148 11.30 3.21 2.57
N MET A 149 10.70 2.01 2.51
CA MET A 149 11.45 0.76 2.67
C MET A 149 12.38 0.49 1.49
N ALA A 150 11.89 0.62 0.26
CA ALA A 150 12.71 0.45 -0.94
C ALA A 150 13.83 1.49 -1.07
N PRO A 151 13.62 2.80 -0.80
CA PRO A 151 14.71 3.75 -0.67
C PRO A 151 15.81 3.31 0.29
N ARG A 152 15.44 2.84 1.49
CA ARG A 152 16.42 2.37 2.50
C ARG A 152 17.22 1.15 2.04
N ALA A 153 16.61 0.27 1.27
CA ALA A 153 17.25 -0.95 0.77
C ALA A 153 18.08 -0.72 -0.50
N LEU A 154 17.61 0.14 -1.42
CA LEU A 154 18.19 0.28 -2.75
C LEU A 154 19.21 1.43 -2.84
N PHE A 155 18.97 2.56 -2.18
CA PHE A 155 19.82 3.75 -2.32
C PHE A 155 21.24 3.60 -1.77
N PRO A 156 21.52 2.81 -0.71
CA PRO A 156 22.91 2.57 -0.30
C PRO A 156 23.79 2.00 -1.42
N LYS A 157 23.22 1.17 -2.31
CA LYS A 157 23.94 0.64 -3.49
C LYS A 157 24.20 1.72 -4.55
N GLU A 158 23.46 2.80 -4.53
CA GLU A 158 23.63 3.98 -5.39
C GLU A 158 24.50 5.07 -4.75
N GLY A 159 25.12 4.78 -3.61
CA GLY A 159 26.05 5.69 -2.92
C GLY A 159 25.41 6.76 -2.05
N ILE A 160 24.14 6.57 -1.64
CA ILE A 160 23.43 7.48 -0.75
C ILE A 160 22.55 6.73 0.25
N THR A 161 22.65 7.07 1.53
CA THR A 161 21.95 6.39 2.60
C THR A 161 20.95 7.33 3.29
N PRO A 162 19.65 6.99 3.34
CA PRO A 162 18.66 7.77 4.09
C PRO A 162 19.07 7.99 5.54
N GLU A 163 18.74 9.15 6.09
CA GLU A 163 19.08 9.61 7.46
C GLU A 163 20.58 9.87 7.73
N LYS A 164 21.47 9.24 6.97
CA LYS A 164 22.90 9.48 7.05
C LYS A 164 23.34 10.61 6.12
N ASP A 165 22.93 10.52 4.86
CA ASP A 165 23.38 11.45 3.81
C ASP A 165 22.36 12.56 3.53
N TYR A 166 21.09 12.36 3.88
CA TYR A 166 20.04 13.36 3.78
C TYR A 166 19.02 13.24 4.93
N THR A 167 18.31 14.33 5.22
CA THR A 167 17.28 14.36 6.26
C THR A 167 15.99 13.73 5.73
N VAL A 168 15.48 12.70 6.42
CA VAL A 168 14.18 12.09 6.15
C VAL A 168 13.10 12.80 6.95
N VAL A 169 12.04 13.23 6.26
CA VAL A 169 10.79 13.68 6.89
C VAL A 169 9.62 12.87 6.35
N TYR A 170 8.61 12.58 7.16
CA TYR A 170 7.46 11.81 6.73
C TYR A 170 6.29 12.73 6.36
N SER A 171 5.93 12.75 5.07
CA SER A 171 4.80 13.53 4.56
C SER A 171 3.44 12.90 4.91
N GLY A 172 3.41 11.58 5.10
CA GLY A 172 2.24 10.75 5.38
C GLY A 172 1.68 10.04 4.17
N LYS A 173 1.66 10.67 2.99
CA LYS A 173 1.06 10.13 1.76
C LYS A 173 1.87 10.57 0.53
N HIS A 174 1.74 9.83 -0.57
CA HIS A 174 2.47 10.13 -1.82
C HIS A 174 2.07 11.49 -2.42
N ASP A 175 0.78 11.81 -2.45
CA ASP A 175 0.29 13.10 -2.94
C ASP A 175 0.85 14.28 -2.13
N SER A 176 0.87 14.15 -0.80
CA SER A 176 1.47 15.14 0.09
C SER A 176 2.97 15.35 -0.16
N SER A 177 3.71 14.24 -0.42
CA SER A 177 5.12 14.31 -0.79
C SER A 177 5.33 15.06 -2.10
N ILE A 178 4.57 14.72 -3.13
CA ILE A 178 4.66 15.31 -4.48
C ILE A 178 4.33 16.81 -4.44
N LEU A 179 3.22 17.17 -3.80
CA LEU A 179 2.80 18.58 -3.64
C LEU A 179 3.81 19.38 -2.81
N GLY A 180 4.41 18.78 -1.79
CA GLY A 180 5.44 19.41 -0.98
C GLY A 180 6.72 19.69 -1.79
N VAL A 181 7.13 18.80 -2.68
CA VAL A 181 8.23 19.06 -3.64
C VAL A 181 7.86 20.19 -4.59
N GLN A 182 6.64 20.19 -5.13
CA GLN A 182 6.17 21.27 -6.02
C GLN A 182 6.20 22.64 -5.34
N LYS A 183 5.78 22.72 -4.08
CA LYS A 183 5.80 23.96 -3.30
C LYS A 183 7.22 24.38 -2.86
N GLY A 184 8.13 23.42 -2.73
CA GLY A 184 9.49 23.64 -2.22
C GLY A 184 9.63 23.42 -0.72
N ASP A 185 8.67 22.77 -0.09
CA ASP A 185 8.74 22.35 1.31
C ASP A 185 9.79 21.23 1.50
N TYR A 186 10.02 20.46 0.43
CA TYR A 186 10.98 19.36 0.33
C TYR A 186 11.81 19.48 -0.95
N ASP A 187 13.06 19.07 -0.90
CA ASP A 187 13.94 19.06 -2.06
C ASP A 187 13.64 17.91 -3.02
N ALA A 188 13.23 16.77 -2.46
CA ALA A 188 12.92 15.54 -3.21
C ALA A 188 11.94 14.65 -2.47
N ALA A 189 11.36 13.68 -3.19
CA ALA A 189 10.50 12.67 -2.60
C ALA A 189 10.57 11.34 -3.37
N PRO A 190 10.83 10.20 -2.68
CA PRO A 190 10.59 8.87 -3.23
C PRO A 190 9.09 8.58 -3.18
N VAL A 191 8.50 8.31 -4.33
CA VAL A 191 7.05 8.10 -4.47
C VAL A 191 6.71 6.94 -5.39
N ALA A 192 5.46 6.50 -5.35
CA ALA A 192 4.93 5.51 -6.28
C ALA A 192 4.62 6.17 -7.62
N SER A 193 5.13 5.58 -8.72
CA SER A 193 4.97 6.13 -10.07
C SER A 193 3.51 6.23 -10.49
N ASP A 194 2.68 5.26 -10.11
CA ASP A 194 1.26 5.25 -10.45
C ASP A 194 0.47 6.38 -9.77
N VAL A 195 0.84 6.77 -8.54
CA VAL A 195 0.25 7.94 -7.87
C VAL A 195 0.65 9.23 -8.59
N TYR A 196 1.93 9.37 -8.90
CA TYR A 196 2.45 10.54 -9.64
C TYR A 196 1.74 10.71 -10.99
N GLU A 197 1.64 9.64 -11.77
CA GLU A 197 0.98 9.63 -13.08
C GLU A 197 -0.53 9.92 -12.97
N ARG A 198 -1.22 9.39 -11.95
CA ARG A 198 -2.63 9.73 -11.69
C ARG A 198 -2.84 11.20 -11.34
N MET A 199 -1.99 11.78 -10.51
CA MET A 199 -2.07 13.20 -10.17
C MET A 199 -1.88 14.09 -11.41
N ALA A 200 -0.96 13.72 -12.30
CA ALA A 200 -0.76 14.41 -13.57
C ALA A 200 -2.00 14.31 -14.47
N ARG A 201 -2.57 13.12 -14.65
CA ARG A 201 -3.80 12.92 -15.45
C ARG A 201 -5.01 13.67 -14.88
N ARG A 202 -5.09 13.85 -13.57
CA ARG A 202 -6.15 14.65 -12.91
C ARG A 202 -5.89 16.16 -12.97
N GLY A 203 -4.76 16.59 -13.53
CA GLY A 203 -4.38 17.99 -13.58
C GLY A 203 -4.00 18.60 -12.24
N GLN A 204 -3.73 17.78 -11.23
CA GLN A 204 -3.29 18.23 -9.90
C GLN A 204 -1.84 18.69 -9.90
N ILE A 205 -1.04 18.16 -10.82
CA ILE A 205 0.34 18.54 -11.08
C ILE A 205 0.59 18.57 -12.60
N LYS A 206 1.69 19.24 -13.01
CA LYS A 206 2.23 19.16 -14.37
C LYS A 206 3.54 18.37 -14.31
N GLU A 207 3.68 17.33 -15.13
CA GLU A 207 4.91 16.53 -15.18
C GLU A 207 6.15 17.37 -15.50
N SER A 208 5.97 18.44 -16.31
CA SER A 208 7.04 19.39 -16.64
C SER A 208 7.62 20.14 -15.44
N ASP A 209 6.90 20.21 -14.31
CA ASP A 209 7.37 20.86 -13.08
C ASP A 209 8.37 19.99 -12.30
N PHE A 210 8.50 18.70 -12.70
CA PHE A 210 9.32 17.70 -12.02
C PHE A 210 10.36 17.07 -12.92
N ARG A 211 11.38 16.52 -12.29
CA ARG A 211 12.36 15.61 -12.89
C ARG A 211 12.39 14.33 -12.07
N VAL A 212 12.34 13.18 -12.77
CA VAL A 212 12.57 11.87 -12.15
C VAL A 212 14.07 11.57 -12.24
N ILE A 213 14.74 11.46 -11.10
CA ILE A 213 16.18 11.23 -11.00
C ILE A 213 16.55 9.78 -10.65
N TYR A 214 15.55 8.94 -10.36
CA TYR A 214 15.71 7.50 -10.13
C TYR A 214 14.41 6.76 -10.43
N ARG A 215 14.52 5.54 -10.92
CA ARG A 215 13.40 4.61 -11.14
C ARG A 215 13.84 3.18 -10.81
N SER A 216 13.11 2.50 -9.92
CA SER A 216 13.36 1.11 -9.54
C SER A 216 12.83 0.11 -10.56
N LYS A 217 13.09 -1.19 -10.33
CA LYS A 217 12.32 -2.28 -10.93
C LYS A 217 10.86 -2.22 -10.46
N LYS A 218 9.98 -2.93 -11.17
CA LYS A 218 8.53 -2.97 -10.92
C LYS A 218 8.19 -3.74 -9.64
N PHE A 219 7.30 -3.17 -8.82
CA PHE A 219 6.66 -3.80 -7.66
C PHE A 219 5.20 -4.09 -7.94
N PRO A 220 4.57 -5.08 -7.27
CA PRO A 220 3.12 -5.24 -7.31
C PRO A 220 2.45 -4.02 -6.65
N THR A 221 1.28 -3.64 -7.15
CA THR A 221 0.43 -2.60 -6.55
C THR A 221 -0.23 -3.08 -5.26
N SER A 222 -1.17 -2.31 -4.70
CA SER A 222 -1.90 -2.69 -3.49
C SER A 222 -2.59 -4.04 -3.65
N SER A 223 -2.43 -4.93 -2.65
CA SER A 223 -3.19 -6.18 -2.59
C SER A 223 -4.59 -5.96 -2.06
N PHE A 224 -5.50 -6.87 -2.41
CA PHE A 224 -6.76 -7.06 -1.71
C PHE A 224 -6.67 -8.34 -0.89
N ALA A 225 -7.03 -8.26 0.38
CA ALA A 225 -6.90 -9.34 1.33
C ALA A 225 -8.17 -9.47 2.19
N TYR A 226 -8.44 -10.67 2.68
CA TYR A 226 -9.47 -10.91 3.70
C TYR A 226 -8.84 -11.40 5.00
N ALA A 227 -9.55 -11.29 6.11
CA ALA A 227 -9.09 -11.76 7.41
C ALA A 227 -9.14 -13.31 7.45
N HIS A 228 -8.05 -13.97 7.89
CA HIS A 228 -7.88 -15.43 7.88
C HIS A 228 -8.99 -16.20 8.62
N ASP A 229 -9.68 -15.55 9.56
CA ASP A 229 -10.74 -16.14 10.36
C ASP A 229 -12.16 -15.90 9.78
N LEU A 230 -12.25 -15.38 8.54
CA LEU A 230 -13.53 -15.28 7.85
C LEU A 230 -14.07 -16.68 7.55
N GLU A 231 -15.38 -16.90 7.78
CA GLU A 231 -16.00 -18.19 7.47
C GLU A 231 -15.71 -18.60 6.03
N PRO A 232 -15.27 -19.85 5.75
CA PRO A 232 -14.81 -20.27 4.42
C PRO A 232 -15.80 -19.99 3.29
N LYS A 233 -17.09 -20.28 3.48
CA LYS A 233 -18.13 -20.00 2.46
C LYS A 233 -18.25 -18.51 2.15
N LEU A 234 -18.10 -17.67 3.18
CA LEU A 234 -18.13 -16.22 2.98
C LEU A 234 -16.85 -15.73 2.31
N ALA A 235 -15.69 -16.28 2.68
CA ALA A 235 -14.41 -15.98 2.03
C ALA A 235 -14.46 -16.34 0.54
N ASP A 236 -14.90 -17.57 0.18
CA ASP A 236 -15.05 -18.01 -1.20
C ASP A 236 -16.01 -17.10 -1.98
N LYS A 237 -17.10 -16.68 -1.33
CA LYS A 237 -18.06 -15.76 -1.95
C LYS A 237 -17.47 -14.38 -2.20
N VAL A 238 -16.69 -13.85 -1.25
CA VAL A 238 -15.97 -12.58 -1.41
C VAL A 238 -14.99 -12.68 -2.59
N LEU A 239 -14.18 -13.74 -2.67
CA LEU A 239 -13.25 -13.95 -3.78
C LEU A 239 -13.98 -13.97 -5.13
N SER A 240 -15.06 -14.75 -5.24
CA SER A 240 -15.88 -14.81 -6.46
C SER A 240 -16.40 -13.42 -6.85
N CYS A 241 -16.95 -12.66 -5.88
CA CYS A 241 -17.44 -11.31 -6.12
C CYS A 241 -16.36 -10.35 -6.63
N PHE A 242 -15.12 -10.47 -6.16
CA PHE A 242 -14.00 -9.70 -6.67
C PHE A 242 -13.62 -10.11 -8.08
N TYR A 243 -13.47 -11.40 -8.36
CA TYR A 243 -12.98 -11.89 -9.65
C TYR A 243 -13.99 -11.69 -10.79
N ASP A 244 -15.29 -11.73 -10.48
CA ASP A 244 -16.36 -11.51 -11.44
C ASP A 244 -16.60 -10.02 -11.76
N TYR A 245 -16.09 -9.10 -10.91
CA TYR A 245 -16.29 -7.68 -11.10
C TYR A 245 -15.40 -7.12 -12.22
N ARG A 246 -16.01 -6.30 -13.07
CA ARG A 246 -15.28 -5.50 -14.08
C ARG A 246 -15.35 -4.03 -13.71
N PHE A 247 -14.20 -3.37 -13.76
CA PHE A 247 -14.10 -1.97 -13.35
C PHE A 247 -14.90 -1.08 -14.28
N THR A 248 -15.59 -0.11 -13.70
CA THR A 248 -16.27 0.94 -14.46
C THR A 248 -15.24 1.76 -15.25
N PRO A 249 -15.65 2.48 -16.31
CA PRO A 249 -14.74 3.38 -17.03
C PRO A 249 -14.02 4.38 -16.12
N GLU A 250 -14.71 4.88 -15.09
CA GLU A 250 -14.13 5.80 -14.09
C GLU A 250 -13.04 5.10 -13.25
N MET A 251 -13.28 3.86 -12.83
CA MET A 251 -12.29 3.05 -12.12
C MET A 251 -11.09 2.75 -13.01
N GLN A 252 -11.31 2.36 -14.26
CA GLN A 252 -10.23 2.11 -15.22
C GLN A 252 -9.37 3.36 -15.42
N LYS A 253 -10.00 4.52 -15.58
CA LYS A 253 -9.30 5.81 -15.68
C LYS A 253 -8.51 6.14 -14.41
N ALA A 254 -9.07 5.81 -13.24
CA ALA A 254 -8.42 6.05 -11.95
C ALA A 254 -7.24 5.12 -11.69
N PHE A 255 -7.26 3.91 -12.26
CA PHE A 255 -6.29 2.85 -12.01
C PHE A 255 -5.51 2.42 -13.27
N ASP A 256 -5.12 3.39 -14.10
CA ASP A 256 -4.17 3.20 -15.22
C ASP A 256 -4.61 2.13 -16.24
N GLY A 257 -5.92 2.05 -16.48
CA GLY A 257 -6.51 1.09 -17.41
C GLY A 257 -6.67 -0.32 -16.84
N ALA A 258 -6.32 -0.56 -15.57
CA ALA A 258 -6.67 -1.81 -14.91
C ALA A 258 -8.20 -1.98 -14.95
N ASP A 259 -8.68 -3.16 -15.32
CA ASP A 259 -10.11 -3.40 -15.60
C ASP A 259 -10.73 -4.45 -14.68
N ARG A 260 -9.93 -5.08 -13.82
CA ARG A 260 -10.33 -6.18 -12.94
C ARG A 260 -9.45 -6.34 -11.71
N PHE A 261 -9.93 -7.15 -10.78
CA PHE A 261 -9.11 -7.74 -9.72
C PHE A 261 -8.45 -9.01 -10.26
N PHE A 262 -7.12 -9.00 -10.34
CA PHE A 262 -6.32 -10.08 -10.87
C PHE A 262 -5.90 -11.03 -9.73
N PRO A 263 -6.12 -12.36 -9.85
CA PRO A 263 -5.76 -13.33 -8.83
C PRO A 263 -4.24 -13.37 -8.60
N ILE A 264 -3.83 -13.50 -7.34
CA ILE A 264 -2.42 -13.62 -6.98
C ILE A 264 -2.19 -14.73 -5.96
N ASN A 265 -0.94 -15.16 -5.87
CA ASN A 265 -0.41 -15.92 -4.74
C ASN A 265 0.56 -15.01 -3.97
N TYR A 266 0.33 -14.82 -2.67
CA TYR A 266 1.14 -13.92 -1.85
C TYR A 266 2.61 -14.32 -1.85
N LYS A 267 2.91 -15.60 -1.66
CA LYS A 267 4.29 -16.12 -1.55
C LYS A 267 5.14 -15.73 -2.77
N THR A 268 4.59 -15.86 -3.96
CA THR A 268 5.32 -15.56 -5.20
C THR A 268 5.23 -14.08 -5.60
N THR A 269 4.05 -13.48 -5.53
CA THR A 269 3.83 -12.10 -6.00
C THR A 269 4.52 -11.07 -5.11
N TRP A 270 4.60 -11.32 -3.79
CA TRP A 270 5.28 -10.43 -2.82
C TRP A 270 6.74 -10.78 -2.55
N ALA A 271 7.30 -11.80 -3.19
CA ALA A 271 8.72 -12.15 -3.05
C ALA A 271 9.66 -10.95 -3.27
N PRO A 272 9.51 -10.12 -4.33
CA PRO A 272 10.38 -8.96 -4.53
C PRO A 272 10.32 -7.94 -3.39
N VAL A 273 9.15 -7.76 -2.77
CA VAL A 273 8.95 -6.83 -1.65
C VAL A 273 9.69 -7.34 -0.40
N ARG A 274 9.57 -8.64 -0.12
CA ARG A 274 10.29 -9.25 1.01
C ARG A 274 11.81 -9.25 0.81
N GLU A 275 12.28 -9.50 -0.41
CA GLU A 275 13.70 -9.46 -0.77
C GLU A 275 14.29 -8.06 -0.58
N VAL A 276 13.57 -7.02 -1.00
CA VAL A 276 13.97 -5.62 -0.78
C VAL A 276 14.06 -5.30 0.70
N ALA A 277 13.05 -5.67 1.49
CA ALA A 277 13.06 -5.44 2.93
C ALA A 277 14.23 -6.17 3.61
N ALA A 278 14.44 -7.46 3.30
CA ALA A 278 15.55 -8.24 3.83
C ALA A 278 16.92 -7.64 3.47
N ALA A 279 17.08 -7.16 2.23
CA ALA A 279 18.31 -6.48 1.80
C ALA A 279 18.57 -5.16 2.53
N GLY A 280 17.53 -4.49 3.02
CA GLY A 280 17.59 -3.29 3.85
C GLY A 280 17.75 -3.60 5.36
N GLY A 281 17.83 -4.88 5.75
CA GLY A 281 17.84 -5.29 7.16
C GLY A 281 16.50 -5.12 7.87
N GLU A 282 15.43 -4.90 7.12
CA GLU A 282 14.07 -4.77 7.65
C GLU A 282 13.34 -6.11 7.61
N SER A 283 12.36 -6.26 8.49
CA SER A 283 11.47 -7.41 8.51
C SER A 283 10.02 -6.95 8.60
N PHE A 284 9.08 -7.85 8.31
CA PHE A 284 7.66 -7.59 8.44
C PHE A 284 7.06 -8.26 9.69
N GLY A 285 7.89 -8.66 10.65
CA GLY A 285 7.45 -9.27 11.90
C GLY A 285 6.92 -8.25 12.92
N LYS A 286 6.38 -8.76 14.03
CA LYS A 286 5.74 -7.95 15.08
C LYS A 286 6.65 -6.85 15.64
N ALA A 287 7.93 -7.14 15.88
CA ALA A 287 8.88 -6.15 16.41
C ALA A 287 9.09 -4.99 15.43
N ALA A 288 9.23 -5.28 14.14
CA ALA A 288 9.33 -4.26 13.11
C ALA A 288 8.03 -3.46 13.00
N TYR A 289 6.87 -4.13 13.08
CA TYR A 289 5.57 -3.45 13.06
C TYR A 289 5.41 -2.46 14.22
N VAL A 290 5.75 -2.85 15.46
CA VAL A 290 5.73 -1.94 16.62
C VAL A 290 6.60 -0.72 16.37
N LYS A 291 7.85 -0.93 15.95
CA LYS A 291 8.78 0.16 15.61
C LYS A 291 8.21 1.11 14.53
N GLU A 292 7.59 0.55 13.49
CA GLU A 292 6.98 1.36 12.42
C GLU A 292 5.75 2.15 12.91
N THR A 293 4.92 1.53 13.77
CA THR A 293 3.77 2.21 14.38
C THR A 293 4.21 3.39 15.27
N GLU A 294 5.26 3.22 16.06
CA GLU A 294 5.83 4.30 16.88
C GLU A 294 6.39 5.44 16.01
N ARG A 295 7.07 5.12 14.92
CA ARG A 295 7.57 6.12 13.95
C ARG A 295 6.42 6.88 13.28
N GLU A 296 5.36 6.18 12.90
CA GLU A 296 4.17 6.79 12.28
C GLU A 296 3.45 7.72 13.27
N ALA A 297 3.30 7.31 14.53
CA ALA A 297 2.74 8.14 15.59
C ALA A 297 3.59 9.39 15.85
N ALA A 298 4.91 9.26 15.90
CA ALA A 298 5.83 10.38 16.06
C ALA A 298 5.75 11.37 14.89
N ALA A 299 5.64 10.87 13.65
CA ALA A 299 5.49 11.68 12.45
C ALA A 299 4.16 12.48 12.45
N VAL A 300 3.07 11.86 12.90
CA VAL A 300 1.77 12.55 13.05
C VAL A 300 1.85 13.64 14.14
N ALA A 301 2.50 13.37 15.26
CA ALA A 301 2.68 14.34 16.34
C ALA A 301 3.54 15.54 15.90
N ALA A 302 4.58 15.32 15.10
CA ALA A 302 5.44 16.39 14.56
C ALA A 302 4.69 17.34 13.60
N LYS A 303 3.66 16.87 12.91
CA LYS A 303 2.83 17.71 12.00
C LYS A 303 1.82 18.61 12.73
N LYS A 304 1.53 18.33 14.00
CA LYS A 304 0.58 19.12 14.81
C LYS A 304 1.26 20.27 15.57
N LYS A 305 2.59 20.33 15.53
CA LYS A 305 3.40 21.43 16.04
C LYS A 305 3.83 22.36 14.92
#